data_1ea75cea173623598d6921bdde1b7ef7
#
_entry.id   1ea75cea173623598d6921bdde1b7ef7
#
_cell.length_a   1.000
_cell.length_b   1.000
_cell.length_c   1.000
_cell.angle_alpha   90.00
_cell.angle_beta   90.00
_cell.angle_gamma   90.00
#
_symmetry.space_group_name_H-M   'P 1'
#
loop_
_entity.id
_entity.type
_entity.pdbx_description
1 polymer ?
#
loop_
_entity_poly.entity_id
_entity_poly.type
_entity_poly.pdbx_seq_one_letter_code
_entity_poly.pdbx_strand_id
1 'polypeptide(L)' 'MLYRIGVDLGGTKTEIIVLDENLTVLQRKRVITPQNNYNEILNTIETLVSDVSQNISDFSLGICCPGAISKQTGLIKNSN' A
#
# COMPACT_ATOMS: atom_id res chain seq x y z
N MET A 1 20.73 -4.56 -2.70
CA MET A 1 19.80 -3.80 -3.58
C MET A 1 18.58 -3.40 -2.79
N LEU A 2 18.20 -2.14 -2.86
CA LEU A 2 17.02 -1.63 -2.16
C LEU A 2 15.84 -1.55 -3.10
N TYR A 3 14.78 -2.25 -2.75
CA TYR A 3 13.51 -2.18 -3.47
C TYR A 3 12.61 -1.12 -2.85
N ARG A 4 11.64 -0.66 -3.60
CA ARG A 4 10.65 0.29 -3.10
C ARG A 4 9.27 -0.28 -3.31
N ILE A 5 8.47 -0.27 -2.25
CA ILE A 5 7.09 -0.73 -2.32
C ILE A 5 6.20 0.45 -2.05
N GLY A 6 5.28 0.71 -2.98
CA GLY A 6 4.31 1.78 -2.82
C GLY A 6 2.91 1.21 -2.78
N VAL A 7 2.10 1.70 -1.84
CA VAL A 7 0.70 1.31 -1.74
C VAL A 7 -0.14 2.56 -1.97
N ASP A 8 -1.05 2.48 -2.93
CA ASP A 8 -2.02 3.54 -3.20
C ASP A 8 -3.37 3.06 -2.68
N LEU A 9 -3.75 3.57 -1.52
CA LEU A 9 -4.99 3.16 -0.86
C LEU A 9 -6.12 4.08 -1.30
N GLY A 10 -6.90 3.64 -2.27
CA GLY A 10 -8.05 4.39 -2.74
C GLY A 10 -9.33 3.96 -2.05
N GLY A 11 -10.39 4.73 -2.27
CA GLY A 11 -11.68 4.43 -1.69
C GLY A 11 -12.33 3.15 -2.21
N THR A 12 -12.06 2.79 -3.45
CA THR A 12 -12.63 1.60 -4.07
C THR A 12 -11.60 0.54 -4.37
N LYS A 13 -10.37 0.94 -4.71
CA LYS A 13 -9.33 -0.02 -5.06
C LYS A 13 -8.02 0.36 -4.40
N THR A 14 -7.29 -0.66 -3.99
CA THR A 14 -5.97 -0.52 -3.41
C THR A 14 -4.97 -1.15 -4.36
N GLU A 15 -3.93 -0.40 -4.70
CA GLU A 15 -2.89 -0.88 -5.62
C GLU A 15 -1.56 -0.89 -4.91
N ILE A 16 -0.76 -1.93 -5.18
CA ILE A 16 0.59 -2.03 -4.68
C ILE A 16 1.54 -2.18 -5.86
N ILE A 17 2.69 -1.53 -5.76
CA ILE A 17 3.70 -1.55 -6.80
C ILE A 17 5.06 -1.82 -6.16
N VAL A 18 5.88 -2.59 -6.83
CA VAL A 18 7.26 -2.85 -6.41
C VAL A 18 8.19 -2.31 -7.47
N LEU A 19 9.14 -1.50 -7.05
CA LEU A 19 10.14 -0.90 -7.93
C LEU A 19 11.53 -1.35 -7.51
N ASP A 20 12.43 -1.46 -8.48
CA ASP A 20 13.84 -1.67 -8.16
C ASP A 20 14.55 -0.33 -7.98
N GLU A 21 15.88 -0.36 -7.85
CA GLU A 21 16.70 0.84 -7.64
C GLU A 21 16.58 1.83 -8.79
N ASN A 22 16.30 1.34 -9.98
CA ASN A 22 16.18 2.18 -11.18
C ASN A 22 14.75 2.63 -11.43
N LEU A 23 13.86 2.39 -10.46
CA LEU A 23 12.45 2.74 -10.54
C LEU A 23 11.71 1.96 -11.63
N THR A 24 12.25 0.79 -11.99
CA THR A 24 11.56 -0.11 -12.91
C THR A 24 10.48 -0.87 -12.14
N VAL A 25 9.29 -0.91 -12.70
CA VAL A 25 8.17 -1.63 -12.09
C VAL A 25 8.40 -3.12 -12.25
N LEU A 26 8.58 -3.80 -11.12
CA LEU A 26 8.79 -5.24 -11.11
C LEU A 26 7.49 -6.01 -10.91
N GLN A 27 6.55 -5.42 -10.18
CA GLN A 27 5.32 -6.09 -9.83
C GLN A 27 4.25 -5.05 -9.53
N ARG A 28 3.02 -5.38 -9.88
CA ARG A 28 1.86 -4.53 -9.60
C ARG A 28 0.66 -5.41 -9.34
N LYS A 29 -0.05 -5.11 -8.26
CA LYS A 29 -1.29 -5.81 -7.91
C LYS A 29 -2.35 -4.79 -7.51
N ARG A 30 -3.60 -5.14 -7.77
CA ARG A 30 -4.73 -4.28 -7.44
C ARG A 30 -5.82 -5.14 -6.86
N VAL A 31 -6.41 -4.68 -5.77
CA VAL A 31 -7.53 -5.37 -5.12
C VAL A 31 -8.62 -4.37 -4.77
N ILE A 32 -9.82 -4.87 -4.51
CA ILE A 32 -10.91 -4.02 -4.06
C ILE A 32 -10.64 -3.63 -2.60
N THR A 33 -10.80 -2.34 -2.30
CA THR A 33 -10.64 -1.85 -0.93
C THR A 33 -11.85 -2.30 -0.11
N PRO A 34 -11.65 -2.96 1.04
CA PRO A 34 -12.77 -3.30 1.93
C PRO A 34 -13.49 -2.04 2.37
N GLN A 35 -14.81 -2.12 2.46
CA GLN A 35 -15.62 -0.97 2.81
C GLN A 35 -16.02 -1.02 4.27
N ASN A 36 -16.01 0.15 4.91
CA ASN A 36 -16.55 0.32 6.27
C ASN A 36 -15.87 -0.51 7.35
N ASN A 37 -14.61 -0.93 7.13
CA ASN A 37 -13.90 -1.72 8.13
C ASN A 37 -12.41 -1.41 8.08
N TYR A 38 -11.97 -0.59 9.02
CA TYR A 38 -10.58 -0.16 9.08
C TYR A 38 -9.62 -1.34 9.26
N ASN A 39 -9.99 -2.30 10.11
CA ASN A 39 -9.13 -3.45 10.35
C ASN A 39 -8.96 -4.31 9.09
N GLU A 40 -10.01 -4.45 8.30
CA GLU A 40 -9.90 -5.18 7.04
C GLU A 40 -9.03 -4.45 6.03
N ILE A 41 -9.06 -3.12 6.04
CA ILE A 41 -8.19 -2.33 5.18
C ILE A 41 -6.73 -2.56 5.58
N LEU A 42 -6.43 -2.52 6.87
CA LEU A 42 -5.07 -2.78 7.35
C LEU A 42 -4.62 -4.19 6.98
N ASN A 43 -5.49 -5.17 7.14
CA ASN A 43 -5.18 -6.56 6.78
C ASN A 43 -4.91 -6.70 5.29
N THR A 44 -5.66 -5.98 4.48
CA THR A 44 -5.47 -5.99 3.02
C THR A 44 -4.10 -5.46 2.66
N ILE A 45 -3.70 -4.33 3.24
CA ILE A 45 -2.39 -3.75 3.00
C ILE A 45 -1.29 -4.70 3.45
N GLU A 46 -1.44 -5.26 4.65
CA GLU A 46 -0.45 -6.19 5.20
C GLU A 46 -0.29 -7.42 4.31
N THR A 47 -1.40 -7.97 3.85
CA THR A 47 -1.39 -9.13 2.97
C THR A 47 -0.69 -8.80 1.65
N LEU A 48 -0.99 -7.64 1.07
CA LEU A 48 -0.36 -7.24 -0.18
C LEU A 48 1.14 -7.06 -0.02
N VAL A 49 1.56 -6.39 1.04
CA VAL A 49 3.00 -6.16 1.30
C VAL A 49 3.70 -7.49 1.53
N SER A 50 3.12 -8.36 2.33
CA SER A 50 3.68 -9.68 2.61
C SER A 50 3.83 -10.48 1.31
N ASP A 51 2.83 -10.43 0.46
CA ASP A 51 2.79 -11.20 -0.77
C ASP A 51 3.89 -10.75 -1.75
N VAL A 52 4.07 -9.45 -1.93
CA VAL A 52 5.06 -8.95 -2.89
C VAL A 52 6.47 -8.95 -2.32
N SER A 53 6.65 -9.03 -1.02
CA SER A 53 7.96 -8.94 -0.39
C SER A 53 8.60 -10.30 -0.08
N GLN A 54 7.97 -11.40 -0.44
CA GLN A 54 8.46 -12.74 -0.10
C GLN A 54 9.87 -13.01 -0.55
N ASN A 55 10.27 -12.49 -1.69
CA ASN A 55 11.59 -12.74 -2.26
C ASN A 55 12.48 -11.49 -2.24
N ILE A 56 12.13 -10.53 -1.40
CA ILE A 56 12.83 -9.25 -1.30
C ILE A 56 13.35 -9.10 0.13
N SER A 57 14.66 -8.89 0.28
CA SER A 57 15.24 -8.76 1.62
C SER A 57 15.20 -7.34 2.16
N ASP A 58 15.44 -6.34 1.31
CA ASP A 58 15.49 -4.95 1.72
C ASP A 58 14.54 -4.11 0.90
N PHE A 59 13.63 -3.42 1.57
CA PHE A 59 12.74 -2.51 0.86
C PHE A 59 12.32 -1.35 1.75
N SER A 60 11.98 -0.24 1.12
CA SER A 60 11.29 0.86 1.78
C SER A 60 9.82 0.76 1.42
N LEU A 61 8.95 1.21 2.31
CA LEU A 61 7.51 1.15 2.11
C LEU A 61 6.91 2.54 2.24
N GLY A 62 6.15 2.94 1.23
CA GLY A 62 5.39 4.17 1.27
C GLY A 62 3.93 3.89 1.03
N ILE A 63 3.06 4.58 1.76
CA ILE A 63 1.62 4.43 1.61
C ILE A 63 1.00 5.79 1.33
N CYS A 64 0.24 5.85 0.24
CA CYS A 64 -0.52 7.05 -0.11
C CYS A 64 -1.98 6.83 0.27
N CYS A 65 -2.52 7.70 1.10
CA CYS A 65 -3.89 7.58 1.62
C CYS A 65 -4.67 8.84 1.32
N PRO A 66 -5.48 8.84 0.27
CA PRO A 66 -6.41 9.97 0.07
C PRO A 66 -7.41 10.06 1.21
N GLY A 67 -8.09 11.19 1.29
CA GLY A 67 -8.85 11.62 2.43
C GLY A 67 -9.83 10.64 3.11
N ALA A 68 -10.24 9.59 2.42
CA ALA A 68 -11.24 8.67 2.99
C ALA A 68 -10.77 8.03 4.29
N ILE A 69 -9.54 7.54 4.32
CA ILE A 69 -8.99 6.91 5.52
C ILE A 69 -8.75 7.94 6.61
N SER A 70 -8.22 9.10 6.26
CA SER A 70 -7.93 10.12 7.24
C SER A 70 -9.20 10.62 7.93
N LYS A 71 -10.33 10.64 7.23
CA LYS A 71 -11.60 11.03 7.82
C LYS A 71 -12.06 10.02 8.85
N GLN A 72 -11.81 8.75 8.62
CA GLN A 72 -12.26 7.69 9.52
C GLN A 72 -11.41 7.60 10.77
N THR A 73 -10.11 7.77 10.65
CA THR A 73 -9.19 7.47 11.74
C THR A 73 -8.58 8.69 12.37
N GLY A 74 -8.44 9.77 11.63
CA GLY A 74 -7.71 10.94 12.08
C GLY A 74 -6.20 10.73 12.17
N LEU A 75 -5.72 9.53 11.90
CA LEU A 75 -4.31 9.21 12.09
C LEU A 75 -3.43 9.69 10.95
N ILE A 76 -3.97 9.77 9.75
CA ILE A 76 -3.19 10.12 8.58
C ILE A 76 -3.75 11.32 7.85
N LYS A 77 -4.50 12.14 8.56
CA LYS A 77 -5.15 13.28 7.93
C LYS A 77 -4.17 14.34 7.42
N ASN A 78 -2.96 14.30 7.89
CA ASN A 78 -1.92 15.26 7.49
C ASN A 78 -0.96 14.67 6.49
N SER A 79 -1.30 13.56 5.89
CA SER A 79 -0.41 12.89 4.95
C SER A 79 -0.36 13.55 3.58
N ASN A 80 -1.13 14.57 3.38
CA ASN A 80 -1.11 15.32 2.12
C ASN A 80 0.04 16.30 2.05
#